data_c58abbc612f7660e42a8a91222e9fade
#
_entry.id   c58abbc612f7660e42a8a91222e9fade
#
_cell.length_a   1.000
_cell.length_b   1.000
_cell.length_c   1.000
_cell.angle_alpha   90.00
_cell.angle_beta   90.00
_cell.angle_gamma   90.00
#
_symmetry.space_group_name_H-M   'P 1'
#
loop_
_entity.id
_entity.type
_entity.pdbx_description
1 polymer ?
#
loop_
_entity_poly.entity_id
_entity_poly.type
_entity_poly.pdbx_seq_one_letter_code
_entity_poly.pdbx_strand_id
1 'polypeptide(L)'
;MSRVSRLCLMLMLLCALSISAMARVSRAVWTWEADSYAMVKDPAVAREAVTYLQSKHIGTVYLYADAYQGHNLIVEHPELYRAFIERLHRQHMKVYALLGSAYLHTENYVLPAYRQQAEDMFRRVVRYNVAAPAAARFDGANLDIEPHVLDEWNDDTRERLLTDFLDMGDALMKIKREYHATLDVGPAIPFWLDGIDLEWKGVKRPVSEHAIDLFDYVALMDYRHKAEGSDSILSHAASEIAYAGRVGKKVVIGLEVSPGELEKVTFDKVGPKVFEQSVSTVEHALRDDPSFAGFAIHHYGTYRNWIERNRD
;
A
#
# COMPACT_ATOMS: atom_id res chain seq x y z
N MET A 1 -16.06 57.62 -1.01
CA MET A 1 -15.32 56.42 -0.50
C MET A 1 -13.84 56.63 -0.75
N SER A 2 -13.06 56.72 0.32
CA SER A 2 -11.63 57.04 0.24
C SER A 2 -10.82 55.84 -0.34
N ARG A 3 -9.64 56.12 -0.93
CA ARG A 3 -8.72 55.08 -1.44
C ARG A 3 -8.36 54.03 -0.38
N VAL A 4 -8.38 54.41 0.89
CA VAL A 4 -8.13 53.50 2.03
C VAL A 4 -9.24 52.45 2.20
N SER A 5 -10.54 52.86 2.02
CA SER A 5 -11.69 51.95 2.12
C SER A 5 -11.69 50.89 1.01
N ARG A 6 -11.19 51.21 -0.18
CA ARG A 6 -11.07 50.22 -1.29
C ARG A 6 -9.93 49.25 -1.09
N LEU A 7 -8.82 49.68 -0.46
CA LEU A 7 -7.67 48.83 -0.16
C LEU A 7 -7.98 47.80 0.95
N CYS A 8 -8.71 48.23 2.00
CA CYS A 8 -9.17 47.32 3.06
C CYS A 8 -10.18 46.30 2.55
N LEU A 9 -11.09 46.68 1.64
CA LEU A 9 -12.04 45.74 1.06
C LEU A 9 -11.36 44.70 0.14
N MET A 10 -10.32 45.10 -0.57
CA MET A 10 -9.54 44.21 -1.44
C MET A 10 -8.66 43.25 -0.62
N LEU A 11 -8.10 43.69 0.51
CA LEU A 11 -7.38 42.80 1.44
C LEU A 11 -8.32 41.81 2.16
N MET A 12 -9.54 42.21 2.54
CA MET A 12 -10.52 41.28 3.12
C MET A 12 -11.04 40.25 2.10
N LEU A 13 -11.16 40.61 0.81
CA LEU A 13 -11.51 39.64 -0.24
C LEU A 13 -10.38 38.65 -0.53
N LEU A 14 -9.13 39.05 -0.39
CA LEU A 14 -7.97 38.13 -0.54
C LEU A 14 -7.81 37.17 0.64
N CYS A 15 -8.22 37.56 1.86
CA CYS A 15 -8.24 36.63 3.01
C CYS A 15 -9.41 35.64 2.97
N ALA A 16 -10.48 35.91 2.24
CA ALA A 16 -11.65 35.02 2.15
C ALA A 16 -11.49 33.88 1.12
N LEU A 17 -10.41 33.85 0.32
CA LEU A 17 -10.17 32.84 -0.71
C LEU A 17 -9.12 31.80 -0.33
N SER A 18 -8.60 31.84 0.89
CA SER A 18 -7.81 30.74 1.46
C SER A 18 -8.72 29.72 2.13
N ILE A 19 -9.75 29.25 1.44
CA ILE A 19 -10.28 27.91 1.71
C ILE A 19 -9.18 27.00 1.17
N SER A 20 -8.23 26.63 2.03
CA SER A 20 -7.35 25.50 1.77
C SER A 20 -8.26 24.35 1.41
N ALA A 21 -8.30 23.98 0.13
CA ALA A 21 -8.86 22.69 -0.24
C ALA A 21 -8.08 21.70 0.61
N MET A 22 -8.69 21.19 1.70
CA MET A 22 -8.07 20.19 2.55
C MET A 22 -7.69 19.06 1.62
N ALA A 23 -6.38 18.84 1.47
CA ALA A 23 -5.89 17.76 0.64
C ALA A 23 -6.55 16.48 1.14
N ARG A 24 -7.35 15.84 0.30
CA ARG A 24 -7.93 14.53 0.63
C ARG A 24 -6.80 13.59 0.96
N VAL A 25 -6.98 12.79 2.01
CA VAL A 25 -6.04 11.74 2.35
C VAL A 25 -5.87 10.78 1.17
N SER A 26 -4.64 10.37 0.92
CA SER A 26 -4.29 9.51 -0.22
C SER A 26 -5.01 8.16 -0.12
N ARG A 27 -5.56 7.70 -1.23
CA ARG A 27 -6.10 6.35 -1.38
C ARG A 27 -5.22 5.57 -2.34
N ALA A 28 -4.85 4.37 -1.95
CA ALA A 28 -4.16 3.40 -2.78
C ALA A 28 -5.10 2.24 -3.13
N VAL A 29 -4.71 1.44 -4.12
CA VAL A 29 -5.40 0.19 -4.46
C VAL A 29 -4.37 -0.86 -4.87
N TRP A 30 -4.54 -2.10 -4.41
CA TRP A 30 -3.78 -3.25 -4.90
C TRP A 30 -4.35 -3.73 -6.22
N THR A 31 -3.47 -3.99 -7.19
CA THR A 31 -3.85 -4.61 -8.48
C THR A 31 -3.05 -5.89 -8.66
N TRP A 32 -3.76 -7.03 -8.60
CA TRP A 32 -3.15 -8.34 -8.70
C TRP A 32 -2.75 -8.70 -10.14
N GLU A 33 -2.21 -9.89 -10.31
CA GLU A 33 -1.55 -10.38 -11.53
C GLU A 33 -2.38 -10.14 -12.79
N ALA A 34 -3.61 -10.66 -12.82
CA ALA A 34 -4.47 -10.62 -14.02
C ALA A 34 -4.84 -9.19 -14.41
N ASP A 35 -5.26 -8.37 -13.42
CA ASP A 35 -5.63 -6.97 -13.65
C ASP A 35 -4.41 -6.15 -14.10
N SER A 36 -3.27 -6.31 -13.43
CA SER A 36 -2.03 -5.59 -13.75
C SER A 36 -1.52 -5.94 -15.14
N TYR A 37 -1.49 -7.23 -15.48
CA TYR A 37 -1.05 -7.68 -16.79
C TYR A 37 -2.00 -7.21 -17.91
N ALA A 38 -3.30 -7.20 -17.67
CA ALA A 38 -4.26 -6.63 -18.61
C ALA A 38 -4.02 -5.12 -18.83
N MET A 39 -3.82 -4.37 -17.73
CA MET A 39 -3.55 -2.93 -17.78
C MET A 39 -2.25 -2.56 -18.50
N VAL A 40 -1.18 -3.32 -18.30
CA VAL A 40 0.11 -3.02 -18.95
C VAL A 40 0.17 -3.47 -20.41
N LYS A 41 -0.55 -4.53 -20.77
CA LYS A 41 -0.53 -5.10 -22.13
C LYS A 41 -1.49 -4.41 -23.09
N ASP A 42 -2.68 -4.00 -22.62
CA ASP A 42 -3.73 -3.46 -23.46
C ASP A 42 -3.95 -1.96 -23.23
N PRO A 43 -3.65 -1.09 -24.21
CA PRO A 43 -3.86 0.34 -24.09
C PRO A 43 -5.33 0.76 -23.87
N ALA A 44 -6.33 -0.05 -24.27
CA ALA A 44 -7.74 0.24 -24.03
C ALA A 44 -8.07 -0.03 -22.55
N VAL A 45 -7.67 -1.19 -22.03
CA VAL A 45 -7.80 -1.53 -20.58
C VAL A 45 -7.06 -0.51 -19.73
N ALA A 46 -5.85 -0.11 -20.11
CA ALA A 46 -5.08 0.93 -19.44
C ALA A 46 -5.86 2.26 -19.34
N ARG A 47 -6.51 2.73 -20.42
CA ARG A 47 -7.30 3.96 -20.40
C ARG A 47 -8.50 3.86 -19.49
N GLU A 48 -9.23 2.74 -19.55
CA GLU A 48 -10.39 2.49 -18.71
C GLU A 48 -10.00 2.45 -17.24
N ALA A 49 -8.95 1.71 -16.89
CA ALA A 49 -8.43 1.63 -15.53
C ALA A 49 -8.05 3.00 -14.98
N VAL A 50 -7.30 3.80 -15.74
CA VAL A 50 -6.91 5.17 -15.29
C VAL A 50 -8.14 6.04 -15.07
N THR A 51 -9.13 6.01 -15.97
CA THR A 51 -10.38 6.77 -15.80
C THR A 51 -11.13 6.34 -14.54
N TYR A 52 -11.22 5.03 -14.28
CA TYR A 52 -11.84 4.50 -13.08
C TYR A 52 -11.09 4.95 -11.81
N LEU A 53 -9.76 4.77 -11.77
CA LEU A 53 -8.91 5.15 -10.64
C LEU A 53 -9.06 6.64 -10.30
N GLN A 54 -9.07 7.52 -11.32
CA GLN A 54 -9.33 8.95 -11.15
C GLN A 54 -10.72 9.21 -10.54
N SER A 55 -11.76 8.53 -11.04
CA SER A 55 -13.14 8.68 -10.55
C SER A 55 -13.29 8.27 -9.07
N LYS A 56 -12.38 7.42 -8.58
CA LYS A 56 -12.33 6.96 -7.19
C LYS A 56 -11.30 7.70 -6.32
N HIS A 57 -10.66 8.73 -6.87
CA HIS A 57 -9.64 9.52 -6.20
C HIS A 57 -8.45 8.68 -5.71
N ILE A 58 -8.08 7.65 -6.47
CA ILE A 58 -6.90 6.83 -6.18
C ILE A 58 -5.66 7.65 -6.53
N GLY A 59 -4.78 7.81 -5.56
CA GLY A 59 -3.51 8.52 -5.70
C GLY A 59 -2.29 7.61 -5.78
N THR A 60 -2.44 6.31 -5.43
CA THR A 60 -1.37 5.32 -5.50
C THR A 60 -1.89 3.99 -6.01
N VAL A 61 -1.14 3.37 -6.92
CA VAL A 61 -1.44 2.03 -7.45
C VAL A 61 -0.31 1.09 -7.03
N TYR A 62 -0.64 0.03 -6.31
CA TYR A 62 0.25 -1.11 -6.10
C TYR A 62 0.09 -2.04 -7.31
N LEU A 63 0.99 -1.92 -8.28
CA LEU A 63 0.93 -2.59 -9.58
C LEU A 63 1.78 -3.87 -9.54
N TYR A 64 1.15 -5.03 -9.70
CA TYR A 64 1.89 -6.30 -9.73
C TYR A 64 3.01 -6.30 -10.76
N ALA A 65 4.22 -6.68 -10.35
CA ALA A 65 5.44 -6.53 -11.12
C ALA A 65 6.36 -7.76 -11.05
N ASP A 66 5.79 -8.97 -11.11
CA ASP A 66 6.54 -10.22 -11.20
C ASP A 66 5.92 -11.16 -12.24
N ALA A 67 6.33 -12.43 -12.26
CA ALA A 67 5.90 -13.42 -13.25
C ALA A 67 4.43 -13.82 -13.08
N TYR A 68 3.74 -13.98 -14.19
CA TYR A 68 2.38 -14.49 -14.26
C TYR A 68 2.16 -15.27 -15.55
N GLN A 69 1.54 -16.46 -15.45
CA GLN A 69 1.24 -17.35 -16.59
C GLN A 69 2.46 -17.63 -17.50
N GLY A 70 3.61 -17.86 -16.90
CA GLY A 70 4.83 -18.18 -17.62
C GLY A 70 5.58 -17.00 -18.22
N HIS A 71 5.11 -15.78 -18.05
CA HIS A 71 5.75 -14.54 -18.50
C HIS A 71 6.20 -13.67 -17.33
N ASN A 72 7.30 -12.95 -17.51
CA ASN A 72 7.72 -11.90 -16.59
C ASN A 72 7.87 -10.58 -17.36
N LEU A 73 6.76 -9.84 -17.48
CA LEU A 73 6.68 -8.67 -18.36
C LEU A 73 7.63 -7.53 -17.95
N ILE A 74 7.98 -7.38 -16.68
CA ILE A 74 8.94 -6.35 -16.26
C ILE A 74 10.34 -6.63 -16.81
N VAL A 75 10.63 -7.90 -17.13
CA VAL A 75 11.91 -8.36 -17.72
C VAL A 75 11.81 -8.48 -19.24
N GLU A 76 10.76 -9.14 -19.73
CA GLU A 76 10.59 -9.48 -21.14
C GLU A 76 10.17 -8.26 -21.97
N HIS A 77 9.29 -7.41 -21.40
CA HIS A 77 8.66 -6.27 -22.06
C HIS A 77 8.61 -5.03 -21.14
N PRO A 78 9.76 -4.53 -20.65
CA PRO A 78 9.80 -3.39 -19.73
C PRO A 78 9.17 -2.11 -20.28
N GLU A 79 9.09 -1.97 -21.61
CA GLU A 79 8.43 -0.86 -22.30
C GLU A 79 6.93 -0.78 -22.00
N LEU A 80 6.26 -1.90 -21.74
CA LEU A 80 4.85 -1.94 -21.37
C LEU A 80 4.63 -1.30 -20.01
N TYR A 81 5.44 -1.66 -19.01
CA TYR A 81 5.42 -1.02 -17.70
C TYR A 81 5.75 0.46 -17.80
N ARG A 82 6.79 0.86 -18.58
CA ARG A 82 7.14 2.27 -18.78
C ARG A 82 5.94 3.07 -19.29
N ALA A 83 5.28 2.58 -20.35
CA ALA A 83 4.13 3.26 -20.93
C ALA A 83 2.96 3.42 -19.95
N PHE A 84 2.68 2.41 -19.11
CA PHE A 84 1.60 2.46 -18.14
C PHE A 84 1.94 3.34 -16.93
N ILE A 85 3.15 3.23 -16.37
CA ILE A 85 3.62 4.06 -15.26
C ILE A 85 3.62 5.54 -15.66
N GLU A 86 4.18 5.89 -16.84
CA GLU A 86 4.13 7.27 -17.35
C GLU A 86 2.70 7.79 -17.50
N ARG A 87 1.75 6.93 -17.89
CA ARG A 87 0.33 7.31 -17.97
C ARG A 87 -0.26 7.62 -16.60
N LEU A 88 0.04 6.83 -15.57
CA LEU A 88 -0.38 7.07 -14.19
C LEU A 88 0.27 8.34 -13.61
N HIS A 89 1.57 8.53 -13.81
CA HIS A 89 2.29 9.74 -13.37
C HIS A 89 1.75 11.03 -14.01
N ARG A 90 1.34 11.00 -15.29
CA ARG A 90 0.66 12.15 -15.92
C ARG A 90 -0.68 12.52 -15.27
N GLN A 91 -1.26 11.60 -14.51
CA GLN A 91 -2.47 11.84 -13.71
C GLN A 91 -2.15 12.06 -12.22
N HIS A 92 -0.88 12.33 -11.89
CA HIS A 92 -0.38 12.55 -10.52
C HIS A 92 -0.61 11.34 -9.58
N MET A 93 -0.70 10.14 -10.12
CA MET A 93 -0.77 8.90 -9.35
C MET A 93 0.63 8.32 -9.15
N LYS A 94 0.97 7.93 -7.93
CA LYS A 94 2.16 7.14 -7.63
C LYS A 94 1.96 5.68 -8.04
N VAL A 95 3.07 5.01 -8.37
CA VAL A 95 3.04 3.60 -8.76
C VAL A 95 4.08 2.83 -7.94
N TYR A 96 3.63 1.87 -7.16
CA TYR A 96 4.48 0.99 -6.38
C TYR A 96 4.45 -0.40 -6.99
N ALA A 97 5.61 -1.03 -7.13
CA ALA A 97 5.67 -2.44 -7.56
C ALA A 97 5.08 -3.32 -6.47
N LEU A 98 3.98 -4.02 -6.75
CA LEU A 98 3.43 -5.05 -5.88
C LEU A 98 4.22 -6.33 -6.11
N LEU A 99 4.84 -6.84 -5.06
CA LEU A 99 5.68 -8.03 -5.03
C LEU A 99 5.15 -8.99 -3.98
N GLY A 100 4.72 -10.13 -4.43
CA GLY A 100 4.03 -11.15 -3.66
C GLY A 100 2.93 -11.76 -4.52
N SER A 101 2.70 -13.05 -4.44
CA SER A 101 1.74 -13.75 -5.28
C SER A 101 1.44 -15.14 -4.73
N ALA A 102 0.19 -15.41 -4.43
CA ALA A 102 -0.28 -16.75 -4.11
C ALA A 102 -0.07 -17.72 -5.29
N TYR A 103 -0.15 -17.23 -6.53
CA TYR A 103 0.11 -18.01 -7.73
C TYR A 103 1.57 -18.52 -7.82
N LEU A 104 2.53 -17.73 -7.32
CA LEU A 104 3.95 -18.10 -7.29
C LEU A 104 4.39 -18.71 -5.95
N HIS A 105 3.48 -18.88 -5.00
CA HIS A 105 3.80 -19.34 -3.65
C HIS A 105 4.90 -18.52 -2.98
N THR A 106 4.80 -17.18 -3.08
CA THR A 106 5.84 -16.28 -2.56
C THR A 106 5.86 -16.17 -1.05
N GLU A 107 4.87 -16.70 -0.33
CA GLU A 107 4.92 -16.94 1.12
C GLU A 107 6.16 -17.77 1.51
N ASN A 108 6.61 -18.67 0.64
CA ASN A 108 7.84 -19.45 0.85
C ASN A 108 9.11 -18.59 0.84
N TYR A 109 9.08 -17.37 0.28
CA TYR A 109 10.26 -16.49 0.21
C TYR A 109 10.72 -15.99 1.58
N VAL A 110 9.89 -16.12 2.59
CA VAL A 110 10.26 -15.94 4.00
C VAL A 110 11.37 -16.93 4.38
N LEU A 111 11.27 -18.19 3.94
CA LEU A 111 12.16 -19.26 4.34
C LEU A 111 13.59 -19.06 3.79
N PRO A 112 14.64 -19.38 4.59
CA PRO A 112 16.04 -19.24 4.16
C PRO A 112 16.36 -19.95 2.84
N ALA A 113 15.73 -21.11 2.57
CA ALA A 113 15.91 -21.88 1.34
C ALA A 113 15.46 -21.11 0.06
N TYR A 114 14.55 -20.15 0.20
CA TYR A 114 14.01 -19.35 -0.90
C TYR A 114 14.50 -17.89 -0.89
N ARG A 115 15.46 -17.55 -0.03
CA ARG A 115 15.99 -16.19 0.12
C ARG A 115 16.50 -15.62 -1.22
N GLN A 116 17.19 -16.44 -2.00
CA GLN A 116 17.71 -16.01 -3.30
C GLN A 116 16.59 -15.60 -4.27
N GLN A 117 15.45 -16.33 -4.26
CA GLN A 117 14.29 -15.99 -5.09
C GLN A 117 13.68 -14.66 -4.68
N ALA A 118 13.52 -14.41 -3.37
CA ALA A 118 13.05 -13.12 -2.84
C ALA A 118 13.97 -11.97 -3.28
N GLU A 119 15.28 -12.14 -3.14
CA GLU A 119 16.25 -11.15 -3.56
C GLU A 119 16.22 -10.91 -5.07
N ASP A 120 16.10 -11.94 -5.89
CA ASP A 120 16.06 -11.82 -7.34
C ASP A 120 14.77 -11.16 -7.81
N MET A 121 13.63 -11.43 -7.16
CA MET A 121 12.37 -10.73 -7.38
C MET A 121 12.56 -9.22 -7.16
N PHE A 122 13.09 -8.81 -6.04
CA PHE A 122 13.30 -7.40 -5.71
C PHE A 122 14.35 -6.75 -6.62
N ARG A 123 15.46 -7.44 -6.93
CA ARG A 123 16.48 -6.96 -7.87
C ARG A 123 15.93 -6.66 -9.27
N ARG A 124 14.92 -7.41 -9.75
CA ARG A 124 14.27 -7.11 -11.04
C ARG A 124 13.65 -5.72 -11.04
N VAL A 125 12.93 -5.36 -9.99
CA VAL A 125 12.31 -4.03 -9.85
C VAL A 125 13.37 -2.93 -9.74
N VAL A 126 14.39 -3.14 -8.91
CA VAL A 126 15.48 -2.16 -8.75
C VAL A 126 16.22 -1.94 -10.07
N ARG A 127 16.56 -2.99 -10.80
CA ARG A 127 17.21 -2.90 -12.13
C ARG A 127 16.33 -2.21 -13.15
N TYR A 128 15.02 -2.51 -13.15
CA TYR A 128 14.06 -1.79 -14.00
C TYR A 128 14.11 -0.28 -13.70
N ASN A 129 14.04 0.12 -12.44
CA ASN A 129 14.09 1.53 -12.05
C ASN A 129 15.41 2.21 -12.44
N VAL A 130 16.54 1.53 -12.34
CA VAL A 130 17.84 2.05 -12.79
C VAL A 130 17.84 2.31 -14.29
N ALA A 131 17.25 1.40 -15.09
CA ALA A 131 17.22 1.49 -16.53
C ALA A 131 16.10 2.39 -17.10
N ALA A 132 15.06 2.67 -16.31
CA ALA A 132 13.91 3.45 -16.75
C ALA A 132 14.16 4.97 -16.64
N PRO A 133 13.60 5.79 -17.55
CA PRO A 133 13.56 7.24 -17.38
C PRO A 133 12.74 7.60 -16.14
N ALA A 134 13.04 8.73 -15.50
CA ALA A 134 12.42 9.15 -14.24
C ALA A 134 10.88 9.10 -14.25
N ALA A 135 10.25 9.51 -15.37
CA ALA A 135 8.80 9.51 -15.53
C ALA A 135 8.17 8.11 -15.58
N ALA A 136 8.97 7.06 -15.76
CA ALA A 136 8.51 5.67 -15.89
C ALA A 136 9.02 4.75 -14.78
N ARG A 137 9.57 5.31 -13.69
CA ARG A 137 10.04 4.54 -12.53
C ARG A 137 8.92 4.24 -11.57
N PHE A 138 9.00 3.11 -10.90
CA PHE A 138 8.21 2.90 -9.70
C PHE A 138 8.66 3.89 -8.61
N ASP A 139 7.69 4.47 -7.91
CA ASP A 139 7.93 5.34 -6.74
C ASP A 139 8.29 4.52 -5.51
N GLY A 140 7.84 3.26 -5.46
CA GLY A 140 8.09 2.35 -4.36
C GLY A 140 7.88 0.88 -4.72
N ALA A 141 7.98 0.03 -3.70
CA ALA A 141 7.60 -1.37 -3.73
C ALA A 141 6.75 -1.71 -2.49
N ASN A 142 5.71 -2.52 -2.69
CA ASN A 142 4.91 -3.13 -1.64
C ASN A 142 5.17 -4.63 -1.65
N LEU A 143 5.59 -5.16 -0.50
CA LEU A 143 5.94 -6.57 -0.35
C LEU A 143 4.77 -7.29 0.32
N ASP A 144 4.07 -8.13 -0.42
CA ASP A 144 2.97 -8.93 0.09
C ASP A 144 3.44 -10.39 0.27
N ILE A 145 4.32 -10.58 1.25
CA ILE A 145 4.96 -11.85 1.58
C ILE A 145 4.63 -12.18 3.04
N GLU A 146 3.70 -13.09 3.22
CA GLU A 146 3.01 -13.31 4.47
C GLU A 146 3.44 -14.62 5.15
N PRO A 147 4.24 -14.59 6.24
CA PRO A 147 4.71 -15.81 6.91
C PRO A 147 3.57 -16.64 7.52
N HIS A 148 2.46 -16.01 7.87
CA HIS A 148 1.35 -16.66 8.55
C HIS A 148 0.43 -17.49 7.64
N VAL A 149 0.64 -17.46 6.33
CA VAL A 149 -0.07 -18.32 5.38
C VAL A 149 0.71 -19.60 5.04
N LEU A 150 1.93 -19.76 5.56
CA LEU A 150 2.69 -20.99 5.41
C LEU A 150 2.01 -22.16 6.13
N ASP A 151 1.99 -23.33 5.52
CA ASP A 151 1.42 -24.57 6.10
C ASP A 151 2.03 -24.92 7.47
N GLU A 152 3.30 -24.55 7.67
CA GLU A 152 4.02 -24.79 8.93
C GLU A 152 3.75 -23.73 10.02
N TRP A 153 2.92 -22.70 9.76
CA TRP A 153 2.62 -21.69 10.74
C TRP A 153 1.80 -22.24 11.92
N ASN A 154 2.38 -22.22 13.11
CA ASN A 154 1.75 -22.59 14.38
C ASN A 154 2.51 -21.96 15.55
N ASP A 155 2.06 -22.19 16.78
CA ASP A 155 2.66 -21.58 17.99
C ASP A 155 4.15 -21.93 18.18
N ASP A 156 4.59 -23.11 17.75
CA ASP A 156 5.99 -23.56 17.92
C ASP A 156 6.92 -22.98 16.85
N THR A 157 6.41 -22.62 15.69
CA THR A 157 7.20 -22.19 14.52
C THR A 157 7.12 -20.71 14.22
N ARG A 158 6.07 -20.02 14.72
CA ARG A 158 5.80 -18.61 14.36
C ARG A 158 6.95 -17.67 14.70
N GLU A 159 7.64 -17.85 15.83
CA GLU A 159 8.75 -16.98 16.22
C GLU A 159 9.92 -17.10 15.21
N ARG A 160 10.25 -18.32 14.80
CA ARG A 160 11.24 -18.58 13.74
C ARG A 160 10.81 -17.96 12.41
N LEU A 161 9.55 -18.18 11.99
CA LEU A 161 9.04 -17.67 10.72
C LEU A 161 8.98 -16.13 10.69
N LEU A 162 8.69 -15.49 11.81
CA LEU A 162 8.73 -14.03 11.93
C LEU A 162 10.17 -13.50 11.93
N THR A 163 11.12 -14.24 12.51
CA THR A 163 12.56 -13.94 12.40
C THR A 163 13.02 -14.04 10.95
N ASP A 164 12.65 -15.12 10.26
CA ASP A 164 12.99 -15.35 8.85
C ASP A 164 12.38 -14.26 7.94
N PHE A 165 11.17 -13.77 8.25
CA PHE A 165 10.52 -12.64 7.56
C PHE A 165 11.31 -11.33 7.72
N LEU A 166 11.75 -11.01 8.93
CA LEU A 166 12.56 -9.81 9.17
C LEU A 166 13.94 -9.91 8.53
N ASP A 167 14.56 -11.10 8.55
CA ASP A 167 15.84 -11.35 7.88
C ASP A 167 15.73 -11.26 6.35
N MET A 168 14.61 -11.72 5.78
CA MET A 168 14.29 -11.49 4.37
C MET A 168 14.20 -10.00 4.10
N GLY A 169 13.42 -9.26 4.88
CA GLY A 169 13.28 -7.82 4.75
C GLY A 169 14.61 -7.09 4.80
N ASP A 170 15.50 -7.44 5.74
CA ASP A 170 16.83 -6.84 5.86
C ASP A 170 17.70 -7.10 4.62
N ALA A 171 17.62 -8.32 4.05
CA ALA A 171 18.31 -8.64 2.80
C ALA A 171 17.81 -7.79 1.63
N LEU A 172 16.48 -7.58 1.51
CA LEU A 172 15.91 -6.72 0.46
C LEU A 172 16.29 -5.24 0.67
N MET A 173 16.25 -4.74 1.89
CA MET A 173 16.66 -3.37 2.22
C MET A 173 18.17 -3.15 2.02
N LYS A 174 18.99 -4.21 2.17
CA LYS A 174 20.41 -4.17 1.80
C LYS A 174 20.59 -3.98 0.29
N ILE A 175 19.83 -4.71 -0.53
CA ILE A 175 19.83 -4.53 -2.00
C ILE A 175 19.43 -3.10 -2.36
N LYS A 176 18.37 -2.53 -1.74
CA LYS A 176 18.00 -1.13 -1.93
C LYS A 176 19.18 -0.18 -1.71
N ARG A 177 19.93 -0.37 -0.61
CA ARG A 177 21.11 0.44 -0.28
C ARG A 177 22.25 0.24 -1.28
N GLU A 178 22.56 -0.99 -1.68
CA GLU A 178 23.62 -1.33 -2.64
C GLU A 178 23.40 -0.67 -4.01
N TYR A 179 22.15 -0.58 -4.46
CA TYR A 179 21.80 0.07 -5.73
C TYR A 179 21.53 1.57 -5.59
N HIS A 180 21.66 2.17 -4.40
CA HIS A 180 21.25 3.54 -4.10
C HIS A 180 19.83 3.85 -4.61
N ALA A 181 18.94 2.86 -4.52
CA ALA A 181 17.58 2.98 -5.04
C ALA A 181 16.73 3.92 -4.18
N THR A 182 16.04 4.85 -4.84
CA THR A 182 15.25 5.91 -4.17
C THR A 182 13.79 5.53 -3.92
N LEU A 183 13.34 4.36 -4.42
CA LEU A 183 11.96 3.88 -4.20
C LEU A 183 11.69 3.59 -2.71
N ASP A 184 10.49 3.91 -2.25
CA ASP A 184 10.03 3.53 -0.91
C ASP A 184 9.69 2.03 -0.87
N VAL A 185 10.11 1.32 0.17
CA VAL A 185 9.84 -0.12 0.33
C VAL A 185 9.09 -0.35 1.62
N GLY A 186 7.97 -1.08 1.53
CA GLY A 186 7.19 -1.45 2.70
C GLY A 186 6.43 -2.76 2.52
N PRO A 187 6.32 -3.59 3.56
CA PRO A 187 5.52 -4.79 3.54
C PRO A 187 4.04 -4.51 3.77
N ALA A 188 3.17 -5.40 3.27
CA ALA A 188 1.85 -5.62 3.84
C ALA A 188 2.02 -6.48 5.09
N ILE A 189 1.48 -6.03 6.23
CA ILE A 189 1.55 -6.75 7.50
C ILE A 189 0.19 -6.80 8.17
N PRO A 190 -0.20 -7.91 8.81
CA PRO A 190 -1.42 -7.96 9.58
C PRO A 190 -1.30 -7.13 10.88
N PHE A 191 -2.40 -6.49 11.27
CA PHE A 191 -2.46 -5.60 12.43
C PHE A 191 -2.06 -6.27 13.77
N TRP A 192 -2.35 -7.57 13.91
CA TRP A 192 -2.09 -8.32 15.15
C TRP A 192 -0.61 -8.62 15.43
N LEU A 193 0.32 -8.20 14.56
CA LEU A 193 1.76 -8.33 14.82
C LEU A 193 2.26 -7.41 15.94
N ASP A 194 1.49 -6.42 16.34
CA ASP A 194 1.75 -5.60 17.53
C ASP A 194 1.61 -6.37 18.85
N GLY A 195 0.84 -7.45 18.83
CA GLY A 195 0.64 -8.34 19.98
C GLY A 195 1.70 -9.45 20.13
N ILE A 196 2.69 -9.53 19.23
CA ILE A 196 3.72 -10.58 19.25
C ILE A 196 5.09 -9.95 19.49
N ASP A 197 5.65 -10.14 20.70
CA ASP A 197 7.02 -9.75 20.98
C ASP A 197 8.01 -10.74 20.38
N LEU A 198 9.05 -10.23 19.74
CA LEU A 198 10.12 -10.99 19.14
C LEU A 198 11.48 -10.38 19.52
N GLU A 199 12.45 -11.23 19.87
CA GLU A 199 13.84 -10.81 19.97
C GLU A 199 14.53 -10.94 18.61
N TRP A 200 14.85 -9.81 17.98
CA TRP A 200 15.55 -9.76 16.69
C TRP A 200 16.77 -8.85 16.79
N LYS A 201 17.93 -9.34 16.36
CA LYS A 201 19.22 -8.62 16.44
C LYS A 201 19.51 -8.04 17.83
N GLY A 202 19.15 -8.78 18.88
CA GLY A 202 19.38 -8.42 20.29
C GLY A 202 18.42 -7.38 20.86
N VAL A 203 17.33 -7.05 20.13
CA VAL A 203 16.28 -6.16 20.62
C VAL A 203 14.96 -6.93 20.70
N LYS A 204 14.31 -6.89 21.87
CA LYS A 204 12.99 -7.49 22.09
C LYS A 204 11.90 -6.44 22.06
N ARG A 205 10.94 -6.58 21.14
CA ARG A 205 9.77 -5.69 20.98
C ARG A 205 8.75 -6.30 20.00
N PRO A 206 7.55 -5.70 19.83
CA PRO A 206 6.56 -6.15 18.85
C PRO A 206 7.13 -6.29 17.43
N VAL A 207 6.70 -7.33 16.71
CA VAL A 207 7.13 -7.58 15.32
C VAL A 207 6.77 -6.41 14.39
N SER A 208 5.61 -5.77 14.61
CA SER A 208 5.21 -4.60 13.84
C SER A 208 6.20 -3.43 14.00
N GLU A 209 6.74 -3.21 15.21
CA GLU A 209 7.75 -2.19 15.45
C GLU A 209 9.09 -2.51 14.75
N HIS A 210 9.52 -3.79 14.74
CA HIS A 210 10.68 -4.21 13.96
C HIS A 210 10.48 -3.95 12.46
N ALA A 211 9.30 -4.25 11.92
CA ALA A 211 8.97 -4.00 10.53
C ALA A 211 8.97 -2.48 10.21
N ILE A 212 8.37 -1.65 11.07
CA ILE A 212 8.34 -0.20 10.89
C ILE A 212 9.76 0.40 10.88
N ASP A 213 10.66 -0.06 11.75
CA ASP A 213 12.05 0.42 11.75
C ASP A 213 12.83 -0.03 10.51
N LEU A 214 12.60 -1.28 10.08
CA LEU A 214 13.35 -1.89 8.98
C LEU A 214 13.00 -1.27 7.63
N PHE A 215 11.72 -0.99 7.38
CA PHE A 215 11.22 -0.53 6.09
C PHE A 215 10.97 0.99 6.07
N ASP A 216 10.66 1.55 4.90
CA ASP A 216 10.34 2.98 4.76
C ASP A 216 8.92 3.29 5.20
N TYR A 217 8.00 2.34 5.04
CA TYR A 217 6.61 2.40 5.48
C TYR A 217 6.08 0.98 5.73
N VAL A 218 4.88 0.87 6.28
CA VAL A 218 4.12 -0.39 6.31
C VAL A 218 2.71 -0.17 5.76
N ALA A 219 2.17 -1.18 5.06
CA ALA A 219 0.76 -1.27 4.72
C ALA A 219 0.10 -2.24 5.70
N LEU A 220 -0.71 -1.72 6.60
CA LEU A 220 -1.34 -2.50 7.66
C LEU A 220 -2.61 -3.15 7.13
N MET A 221 -2.68 -4.47 7.09
CA MET A 221 -3.89 -5.21 6.75
C MET A 221 -4.88 -5.15 7.92
N ASP A 222 -5.52 -3.99 8.06
CA ASP A 222 -6.49 -3.67 9.11
C ASP A 222 -7.90 -3.91 8.58
N TYR A 223 -8.17 -5.16 8.28
CA TYR A 223 -9.42 -5.58 7.65
C TYR A 223 -10.57 -5.59 8.66
N ARG A 224 -11.21 -4.42 8.80
CA ARG A 224 -12.43 -4.18 9.59
C ARG A 224 -13.35 -3.22 8.85
N HIS A 225 -14.67 -3.39 9.02
CA HIS A 225 -15.65 -2.49 8.44
C HIS A 225 -16.13 -1.39 9.41
N LYS A 226 -15.73 -1.44 10.69
CA LYS A 226 -16.05 -0.43 11.69
C LYS A 226 -14.88 0.51 11.88
N ALA A 227 -15.14 1.82 11.86
CA ALA A 227 -14.13 2.83 12.11
C ALA A 227 -13.69 2.87 13.57
N GLU A 228 -14.64 2.80 14.50
CA GLU A 228 -14.45 3.02 15.95
C GLU A 228 -14.97 1.86 16.79
N GLY A 229 -14.48 1.74 18.03
CA GLY A 229 -14.82 0.68 18.97
C GLY A 229 -13.62 -0.21 19.30
N SER A 230 -13.83 -1.29 20.06
CA SER A 230 -12.76 -2.17 20.54
C SER A 230 -12.19 -3.12 19.46
N ASP A 231 -12.94 -3.39 18.40
CA ASP A 231 -12.53 -4.26 17.27
C ASP A 231 -12.77 -3.47 15.96
N SER A 232 -11.97 -2.42 15.76
CA SER A 232 -12.18 -1.40 14.74
C SER A 232 -10.87 -0.98 14.09
N ILE A 233 -10.96 -0.31 12.95
CA ILE A 233 -9.81 0.23 12.21
C ILE A 233 -8.94 1.11 13.12
N LEU A 234 -9.53 2.07 13.84
CA LEU A 234 -8.75 2.97 14.72
C LEU A 234 -8.10 2.24 15.89
N SER A 235 -8.77 1.23 16.47
CA SER A 235 -8.20 0.49 17.61
C SER A 235 -7.03 -0.41 17.19
N HIS A 236 -7.09 -0.98 16.00
CA HIS A 236 -6.04 -1.87 15.50
C HIS A 236 -4.83 -1.11 14.97
N ALA A 237 -5.04 0.04 14.31
CA ALA A 237 -3.93 0.83 13.78
C ALA A 237 -3.20 1.68 14.84
N ALA A 238 -3.74 1.77 16.07
CA ALA A 238 -3.27 2.72 17.07
C ALA A 238 -1.81 2.53 17.46
N SER A 239 -1.35 1.29 17.63
CA SER A 239 0.02 0.96 18.02
C SER A 239 1.02 1.34 16.92
N GLU A 240 0.75 0.94 15.68
CA GLU A 240 1.61 1.19 14.52
C GLU A 240 1.69 2.69 14.19
N ILE A 241 0.56 3.39 14.20
CA ILE A 241 0.51 4.85 13.99
C ILE A 241 1.35 5.57 15.06
N ALA A 242 1.13 5.24 16.35
CA ALA A 242 1.88 5.86 17.42
C ALA A 242 3.39 5.57 17.37
N TYR A 243 3.77 4.32 17.05
CA TYR A 243 5.18 3.96 16.91
C TYR A 243 5.81 4.64 15.70
N ALA A 244 5.19 4.55 14.54
CA ALA A 244 5.66 5.18 13.31
C ALA A 244 5.86 6.70 13.48
N GLY A 245 4.95 7.37 14.19
CA GLY A 245 5.08 8.79 14.55
C GLY A 245 6.33 9.10 15.37
N ARG A 246 6.69 8.22 16.31
CA ARG A 246 7.92 8.37 17.12
C ARG A 246 9.21 8.24 16.30
N VAL A 247 9.22 7.36 15.29
CA VAL A 247 10.41 7.06 14.50
C VAL A 247 10.41 7.71 13.10
N GLY A 248 9.41 8.54 12.81
CA GLY A 248 9.30 9.29 11.54
C GLY A 248 8.98 8.42 10.32
N LYS A 249 8.25 7.32 10.53
CA LYS A 249 7.82 6.38 9.47
C LYS A 249 6.34 6.56 9.13
N LYS A 250 5.86 5.82 8.13
CA LYS A 250 4.51 5.93 7.60
C LYS A 250 3.74 4.61 7.71
N VAL A 251 2.44 4.73 7.94
CA VAL A 251 1.49 3.61 7.95
C VAL A 251 0.36 3.92 6.96
N VAL A 252 0.12 2.98 6.04
CA VAL A 252 -1.04 2.97 5.16
C VAL A 252 -2.03 1.95 5.72
N ILE A 253 -3.30 2.32 5.90
CA ILE A 253 -4.33 1.43 6.45
C ILE A 253 -5.03 0.68 5.31
N GLY A 254 -4.90 -0.64 5.29
CA GLY A 254 -5.54 -1.54 4.34
C GLY A 254 -6.99 -1.80 4.70
N LEU A 255 -7.88 -1.75 3.70
CA LEU A 255 -9.32 -1.98 3.83
C LEU A 255 -9.76 -3.05 2.83
N GLU A 256 -10.57 -4.02 3.30
CA GLU A 256 -11.05 -5.13 2.49
C GLU A 256 -12.48 -4.89 1.97
N VAL A 257 -12.69 -5.10 0.68
CA VAL A 257 -14.01 -5.00 0.03
C VAL A 257 -14.42 -6.29 -0.68
N SER A 258 -13.56 -7.30 -0.68
CA SER A 258 -13.87 -8.60 -1.29
C SER A 258 -14.84 -9.39 -0.41
N PRO A 259 -15.69 -10.26 -1.02
CA PRO A 259 -16.47 -11.22 -0.26
C PRO A 259 -15.59 -12.09 0.66
N GLY A 260 -16.00 -12.26 1.90
CA GLY A 260 -15.29 -13.07 2.89
C GLY A 260 -16.27 -13.80 3.82
N GLU A 261 -15.76 -14.87 4.47
CA GLU A 261 -16.56 -15.66 5.41
C GLU A 261 -16.91 -14.86 6.67
N LEU A 262 -15.95 -14.06 7.16
CA LEU A 262 -16.12 -13.22 8.35
C LEU A 262 -16.60 -11.82 7.94
N GLU A 263 -17.88 -11.54 8.17
CA GLU A 263 -18.51 -10.27 7.80
C GLU A 263 -17.78 -9.03 8.36
N LYS A 264 -17.25 -9.13 9.58
CA LYS A 264 -16.59 -8.01 10.25
C LYS A 264 -15.28 -7.55 9.61
N VAL A 265 -14.65 -8.38 8.75
CA VAL A 265 -13.36 -8.08 8.13
C VAL A 265 -13.49 -7.41 6.77
N THR A 266 -14.69 -7.27 6.22
CA THR A 266 -14.90 -6.74 4.88
C THR A 266 -16.09 -5.78 4.81
N PHE A 267 -16.03 -4.85 3.85
CA PHE A 267 -17.15 -3.96 3.53
C PHE A 267 -18.15 -4.56 2.54
N ASP A 268 -17.93 -5.78 2.04
CA ASP A 268 -18.75 -6.36 0.96
C ASP A 268 -20.25 -6.27 1.21
N LYS A 269 -20.71 -6.69 2.40
CA LYS A 269 -22.14 -6.72 2.74
C LYS A 269 -22.69 -5.41 3.28
N VAL A 270 -21.83 -4.55 3.86
CA VAL A 270 -22.29 -3.29 4.46
C VAL A 270 -22.40 -2.13 3.46
N GLY A 271 -21.78 -2.28 2.31
CA GLY A 271 -21.94 -1.42 1.14
C GLY A 271 -21.11 -0.13 1.13
N PRO A 272 -21.05 0.55 -0.05
CA PRO A 272 -20.18 1.70 -0.28
C PRO A 272 -20.44 2.91 0.61
N LYS A 273 -21.70 3.11 1.03
CA LYS A 273 -22.04 4.22 1.94
C LYS A 273 -21.38 4.07 3.31
N VAL A 274 -21.41 2.86 3.88
CA VAL A 274 -20.77 2.56 5.17
C VAL A 274 -19.25 2.64 5.02
N PHE A 275 -18.70 2.16 3.91
CA PHE A 275 -17.28 2.29 3.59
C PHE A 275 -16.82 3.76 3.60
N GLU A 276 -17.49 4.64 2.86
CA GLU A 276 -17.13 6.06 2.79
C GLU A 276 -17.30 6.76 4.15
N GLN A 277 -18.30 6.39 4.94
CA GLN A 277 -18.48 6.89 6.31
C GLN A 277 -17.32 6.46 7.23
N SER A 278 -16.94 5.18 7.20
CA SER A 278 -15.84 4.64 7.99
C SER A 278 -14.51 5.28 7.60
N VAL A 279 -14.22 5.39 6.30
CA VAL A 279 -13.04 6.09 5.79
C VAL A 279 -13.00 7.55 6.27
N SER A 280 -14.11 8.27 6.16
CA SER A 280 -14.20 9.66 6.61
C SER A 280 -13.98 9.82 8.12
N THR A 281 -14.49 8.89 8.93
CA THR A 281 -14.29 8.88 10.38
C THR A 281 -12.82 8.67 10.74
N VAL A 282 -12.18 7.66 10.15
CA VAL A 282 -10.75 7.37 10.37
C VAL A 282 -9.87 8.51 9.86
N GLU A 283 -10.16 9.05 8.68
CA GLU A 283 -9.47 10.21 8.13
C GLU A 283 -9.56 11.42 9.07
N HIS A 284 -10.75 11.68 9.63
CA HIS A 284 -10.92 12.78 10.57
C HIS A 284 -10.09 12.60 11.85
N ALA A 285 -10.03 11.38 12.36
CA ALA A 285 -9.27 11.06 13.58
C ALA A 285 -7.75 11.15 13.38
N LEU A 286 -7.24 10.78 12.21
CA LEU A 286 -5.81 10.63 11.95
C LEU A 286 -5.19 11.69 11.02
N ARG A 287 -5.97 12.63 10.50
CA ARG A 287 -5.50 13.61 9.47
C ARG A 287 -4.29 14.44 9.88
N ASP A 288 -4.19 14.75 11.17
CA ASP A 288 -3.12 15.59 11.70
C ASP A 288 -1.92 14.76 12.19
N ASP A 289 -2.02 13.42 12.13
CA ASP A 289 -0.91 12.54 12.47
C ASP A 289 0.02 12.37 11.27
N PRO A 290 1.28 12.80 11.38
CA PRO A 290 2.21 12.75 10.27
C PRO A 290 2.58 11.33 9.85
N SER A 291 2.35 10.30 10.67
CA SER A 291 2.61 8.90 10.32
C SER A 291 1.50 8.28 9.48
N PHE A 292 0.29 8.81 9.53
CA PHE A 292 -0.81 8.31 8.73
C PHE A 292 -0.64 8.70 7.26
N ALA A 293 -0.48 7.70 6.38
CA ALA A 293 -0.24 7.88 4.95
C ALA A 293 -1.47 7.61 4.07
N GLY A 294 -2.63 7.39 4.68
CA GLY A 294 -3.88 7.14 3.97
C GLY A 294 -4.31 5.69 3.97
N PHE A 295 -5.10 5.33 2.97
CA PHE A 295 -5.74 4.01 2.87
C PHE A 295 -5.27 3.24 1.64
N ALA A 296 -5.33 1.91 1.71
CA ALA A 296 -5.18 1.03 0.55
C ALA A 296 -6.36 0.07 0.47
N ILE A 297 -6.97 -0.03 -0.70
CA ILE A 297 -8.18 -0.84 -0.92
C ILE A 297 -7.77 -2.19 -1.53
N HIS A 298 -8.15 -3.27 -0.89
CA HIS A 298 -7.97 -4.62 -1.39
C HIS A 298 -9.27 -5.11 -2.05
N HIS A 299 -9.25 -5.37 -3.36
CA HIS A 299 -8.33 -5.01 -4.43
C HIS A 299 -9.11 -4.46 -5.64
N TYR A 300 -8.43 -3.98 -6.68
CA TYR A 300 -9.01 -3.29 -7.83
C TYR A 300 -10.19 -4.01 -8.49
N GLY A 301 -10.02 -5.28 -8.84
CA GLY A 301 -11.07 -6.05 -9.52
C GLY A 301 -12.34 -6.20 -8.68
N THR A 302 -12.19 -6.57 -7.40
CA THR A 302 -13.33 -6.69 -6.48
C THR A 302 -13.92 -5.33 -6.12
N TYR A 303 -13.10 -4.30 -5.91
CA TYR A 303 -13.59 -2.95 -5.63
C TYR A 303 -14.45 -2.42 -6.77
N ARG A 304 -14.01 -2.60 -8.01
CA ARG A 304 -14.75 -2.22 -9.20
C ARG A 304 -16.10 -2.93 -9.29
N ASN A 305 -16.10 -4.25 -9.19
CA ASN A 305 -17.31 -5.07 -9.23
C ASN A 305 -18.26 -4.76 -8.06
N TRP A 306 -17.70 -4.52 -6.87
CA TRP A 306 -18.48 -4.17 -5.69
C TRP A 306 -19.20 -2.83 -5.84
N ILE A 307 -18.51 -1.80 -6.35
CA ILE A 307 -19.12 -0.50 -6.64
C ILE A 307 -20.22 -0.64 -7.71
N GLU A 308 -19.99 -1.45 -8.76
CA GLU A 308 -20.97 -1.66 -9.82
C GLU A 308 -22.23 -2.35 -9.32
N ARG A 309 -22.11 -3.37 -8.48
CA ARG A 309 -23.26 -4.08 -7.87
C ARG A 309 -24.10 -3.20 -6.93
N ASN A 310 -23.54 -2.14 -6.39
CA ASN A 310 -24.18 -1.24 -5.43
C ASN A 310 -24.47 0.15 -6.04
N ARG A 311 -24.60 0.25 -7.36
CA ARG A 311 -25.04 1.46 -8.08
C ARG A 311 -26.56 1.51 -8.13
N ASP A 312 -27.21 1.91 -7.05
CA ASP A 312 -28.64 2.29 -7.04
C ASP A 312 -28.80 3.80 -6.81
#